data_8473f069dc12e6dd0d32e55296d37221
#
_entry.id   8473f069dc12e6dd0d32e55296d37221
#
_cell.length_a   1.000
_cell.length_b   1.000
_cell.length_c   1.000
_cell.angle_alpha   90.00
_cell.angle_beta   90.00
_cell.angle_gamma   90.00
#
_symmetry.space_group_name_H-M   'P 1'
#
loop_
_entity.id
_entity.type
_entity.pdbx_description
1 polymer ?
#
loop_
_entity_poly.entity_id
_entity_poly.type
_entity_poly.pdbx_seq_one_letter_code
_entity_poly.pdbx_strand_id
1 'polypeptide(L)'
;MLGLLLAQPLAAQGNAARGEAIALNRSLGLCVLCHALPGQNPALQGDIGPPLAGVGARLDAEALRQRLLAPERSNPDTVMPAYGRVLGLQQVAAAQHGKPLLSATEIDDVVAWLVTLR
;
A
#
# COMPACT_ATOMS: atom_id res chain seq x y z
N MET A 1 -17.76 29.31 24.23
CA MET A 1 -16.85 28.16 24.17
C MET A 1 -16.68 27.80 22.72
N LEU A 2 -15.52 28.18 22.11
CA LEU A 2 -15.21 27.80 20.74
C LEU A 2 -14.59 26.41 20.79
N GLY A 3 -15.32 25.40 20.31
CA GLY A 3 -14.80 24.03 20.18
C GLY A 3 -13.74 23.99 19.09
N LEU A 4 -12.51 23.71 19.50
CA LEU A 4 -11.41 23.43 18.57
C LEU A 4 -11.71 22.10 17.88
N LEU A 5 -12.24 22.14 16.67
CA LEU A 5 -12.31 20.97 15.80
C LEU A 5 -10.86 20.64 15.39
N LEU A 6 -10.26 19.68 16.10
CA LEU A 6 -9.01 19.07 15.68
C LEU A 6 -9.29 18.32 14.37
N ALA A 7 -8.86 18.91 13.24
CA ALA A 7 -8.82 18.20 11.97
C ALA A 7 -7.90 16.98 12.12
N GLN A 8 -8.48 15.79 12.20
CA GLN A 8 -7.71 14.55 12.21
C GLN A 8 -7.05 14.40 10.83
N PRO A 9 -5.76 14.07 10.76
CA PRO A 9 -5.11 13.83 9.47
C PRO A 9 -5.84 12.68 8.74
N LEU A 10 -6.09 12.86 7.45
CA LEU A 10 -6.77 11.88 6.58
C LEU A 10 -6.20 10.45 6.69
N ALA A 11 -4.94 10.33 7.04
CA ALA A 11 -4.24 9.04 7.23
C ALA A 11 -4.74 8.20 8.42
N ALA A 12 -5.53 8.79 9.34
CA ALA A 12 -6.05 8.10 10.52
C ALA A 12 -7.36 7.33 10.24
N GLN A 13 -7.87 7.29 9.00
CA GLN A 13 -9.19 6.72 8.67
C GLN A 13 -9.14 5.25 8.24
N GLY A 14 -7.96 4.69 7.94
CA GLY A 14 -7.81 3.30 7.54
C GLY A 14 -7.75 2.35 8.74
N ASN A 15 -8.03 1.07 8.48
CA ASN A 15 -7.95 0.00 9.46
C ASN A 15 -6.64 -0.78 9.28
N ALA A 16 -5.71 -0.66 10.22
CA ALA A 16 -4.39 -1.29 10.14
C ALA A 16 -4.46 -2.82 10.08
N ALA A 17 -5.36 -3.45 10.80
CA ALA A 17 -5.50 -4.92 10.78
C ALA A 17 -5.99 -5.41 9.41
N ARG A 18 -6.92 -4.72 8.78
CA ARG A 18 -7.33 -5.01 7.40
C ARG A 18 -6.18 -4.76 6.42
N GLY A 19 -5.44 -3.67 6.61
CA GLY A 19 -4.28 -3.35 5.79
C GLY A 19 -3.22 -4.44 5.80
N GLU A 20 -2.91 -4.98 6.98
CA GLU A 20 -2.01 -6.12 7.12
C GLU A 20 -2.53 -7.35 6.36
N ALA A 21 -3.79 -7.69 6.55
CA ALA A 21 -4.41 -8.83 5.85
C ALA A 21 -4.37 -8.66 4.32
N ILE A 22 -4.61 -7.46 3.81
CA ILE A 22 -4.50 -7.14 2.38
C ILE A 22 -3.06 -7.32 1.90
N ALA A 23 -2.08 -6.78 2.61
CA ALA A 23 -0.67 -6.83 2.23
C ALA A 23 -0.13 -8.27 2.18
N LEU A 24 -0.57 -9.12 3.09
CA LEU A 24 -0.18 -10.54 3.15
C LEU A 24 -0.92 -11.41 2.14
N ASN A 25 -2.01 -10.92 1.57
CA ASN A 25 -2.82 -11.68 0.61
C ASN A 25 -2.15 -11.70 -0.76
N ARG A 26 -1.75 -12.90 -1.21
CA ARG A 26 -1.05 -13.13 -2.48
C ARG A 26 -1.94 -12.93 -3.73
N SER A 27 -3.24 -12.72 -3.55
CA SER A 27 -4.20 -12.49 -4.63
C SER A 27 -4.84 -11.11 -4.58
N LEU A 28 -4.51 -10.30 -3.58
CA LEU A 28 -5.11 -8.98 -3.38
C LEU A 28 -4.03 -7.89 -3.32
N GLY A 29 -3.34 -7.74 -2.19
CA GLY A 29 -2.31 -6.70 -2.02
C GLY A 29 -0.98 -7.05 -2.68
N LEU A 30 -0.62 -8.31 -2.70
CA LEU A 30 0.57 -8.83 -3.38
C LEU A 30 1.91 -8.36 -2.77
N CYS A 31 1.91 -7.59 -1.70
CA CYS A 31 3.11 -6.97 -1.14
C CYS A 31 4.19 -8.00 -0.79
N VAL A 32 3.79 -9.13 -0.21
CA VAL A 32 4.69 -10.21 0.20
C VAL A 32 5.39 -10.90 -0.98
N LEU A 33 4.89 -10.76 -2.20
CA LEU A 33 5.54 -11.32 -3.39
C LEU A 33 6.84 -10.59 -3.75
N CYS A 34 6.96 -9.33 -3.34
CA CYS A 34 8.11 -8.48 -3.70
C CYS A 34 8.87 -7.95 -2.47
N HIS A 35 8.23 -7.84 -1.33
CA HIS A 35 8.79 -7.25 -0.11
C HIS A 35 8.92 -8.24 1.03
N ALA A 36 10.00 -8.14 1.78
CA ALA A 36 10.09 -8.76 3.09
C ALA A 36 9.21 -7.99 4.09
N LEU A 37 8.31 -8.71 4.76
CA LEU A 37 7.38 -8.17 5.75
C LEU A 37 7.74 -8.67 7.15
N PRO A 38 7.58 -7.83 8.18
CA PRO A 38 7.85 -8.25 9.56
C PRO A 38 7.01 -9.48 9.96
N GLY A 39 7.62 -10.40 10.68
CA GLY A 39 6.92 -11.57 11.22
C GLY A 39 6.60 -12.67 10.19
N GLN A 40 6.99 -12.53 8.93
CA GLN A 40 6.74 -13.52 7.91
C GLN A 40 7.91 -14.47 7.72
N ASN A 41 7.63 -15.69 7.24
CA ASN A 41 8.66 -16.65 6.89
C ASN A 41 9.51 -16.14 5.72
N PRO A 42 10.83 -15.94 5.90
CA PRO A 42 11.70 -15.44 4.84
C PRO A 42 11.68 -16.27 3.54
N ALA A 43 11.41 -17.57 3.65
CA ALA A 43 11.34 -18.45 2.49
C ALA A 43 10.08 -18.26 1.62
N LEU A 44 9.08 -17.52 2.14
CA LEU A 44 7.79 -17.34 1.50
C LEU A 44 7.52 -15.91 1.03
N GLN A 45 8.54 -15.06 1.03
CA GLN A 45 8.43 -13.66 0.62
C GLN A 45 9.51 -13.27 -0.38
N GLY A 46 9.24 -12.22 -1.18
CA GLY A 46 10.15 -11.75 -2.20
C GLY A 46 11.20 -10.77 -1.67
N ASP A 47 12.15 -10.46 -2.54
CA ASP A 47 13.24 -9.51 -2.30
C ASP A 47 13.44 -8.51 -3.46
N ILE A 48 12.47 -8.44 -4.38
CA ILE A 48 12.48 -7.49 -5.50
C ILE A 48 12.37 -6.06 -4.98
N GLY A 49 11.49 -5.82 -4.00
CA GLY A 49 11.34 -4.55 -3.32
C GLY A 49 12.13 -4.50 -2.02
N PRO A 50 12.36 -3.30 -1.45
CA PRO A 50 13.03 -3.16 -0.16
C PRO A 50 12.21 -3.77 0.97
N PRO A 51 12.86 -4.24 2.06
CA PRO A 51 12.14 -4.67 3.27
C PRO A 51 11.26 -3.56 3.82
N LEU A 52 10.04 -3.90 4.26
CA LEU A 52 9.09 -2.93 4.79
C LEU A 52 9.22 -2.71 6.30
N ALA A 53 10.07 -3.47 7.00
CA ALA A 53 10.40 -3.18 8.38
C ALA A 53 10.91 -1.75 8.52
N GLY A 54 10.34 -0.97 9.44
CA GLY A 54 10.73 0.41 9.67
C GLY A 54 10.24 1.42 8.61
N VAL A 55 9.43 1.02 7.65
CA VAL A 55 8.97 1.93 6.57
C VAL A 55 8.17 3.12 7.12
N GLY A 56 7.38 2.91 8.16
CA GLY A 56 6.60 3.97 8.82
C GLY A 56 7.45 4.99 9.58
N ALA A 57 8.73 4.68 9.85
CA ALA A 57 9.68 5.65 10.39
C ALA A 57 10.39 6.45 9.29
N ARG A 58 10.45 5.91 8.07
CA ARG A 58 11.12 6.56 6.93
C ARG A 58 10.17 7.42 6.09
N LEU A 59 8.91 7.03 5.97
CA LEU A 59 7.91 7.68 5.13
C LEU A 59 6.66 7.96 5.95
N ASP A 60 6.09 9.14 5.78
CA ASP A 60 4.80 9.48 6.36
C ASP A 60 3.63 8.86 5.55
N ALA A 61 2.42 8.99 6.06
CA ALA A 61 1.24 8.41 5.44
C ALA A 61 1.00 8.90 4.01
N GLU A 62 1.23 10.18 3.73
CA GLU A 62 1.04 10.73 2.39
C GLU A 62 2.09 10.17 1.41
N ALA A 63 3.36 10.10 1.83
CA ALA A 63 4.42 9.51 1.01
C ALA A 63 4.15 8.03 0.73
N LEU A 64 3.67 7.27 1.72
CA LEU A 64 3.27 5.87 1.56
C LEU A 64 2.10 5.73 0.59
N ARG A 65 1.09 6.59 0.69
CA ARG A 65 -0.03 6.64 -0.24
C ARG A 65 0.43 6.87 -1.66
N GLN A 66 1.31 7.84 -1.87
CA GLN A 66 1.86 8.14 -3.21
C GLN A 66 2.63 6.94 -3.79
N ARG A 67 3.35 6.17 -2.97
CA ARG A 67 4.03 4.94 -3.42
C ARG A 67 3.04 3.89 -3.92
N LEU A 68 1.85 3.81 -3.34
CA LEU A 68 0.81 2.88 -3.77
C LEU A 68 0.04 3.38 -5.01
N LEU A 69 -0.17 4.68 -5.14
CA LEU A 69 -0.94 5.27 -6.23
C LEU A 69 -0.12 5.50 -7.50
N ALA A 70 1.12 5.96 -7.36
CA ALA A 70 1.97 6.34 -8.48
C ALA A 70 3.45 6.05 -8.16
N PRO A 71 3.82 4.77 -8.02
CA PRO A 71 5.19 4.38 -7.64
C PRO A 71 6.25 4.86 -8.64
N GLU A 72 5.90 5.01 -9.91
CA GLU A 72 6.77 5.52 -10.96
C GLU A 72 7.25 6.95 -10.73
N ARG A 73 6.57 7.75 -9.93
CA ARG A 73 7.02 9.09 -9.56
C ARG A 73 8.27 9.09 -8.69
N SER A 74 8.45 8.02 -7.92
CA SER A 74 9.61 7.85 -7.05
C SER A 74 10.71 7.03 -7.70
N ASN A 75 10.34 6.09 -8.55
CA ASN A 75 11.25 5.26 -9.32
C ASN A 75 10.63 4.97 -10.68
N PRO A 76 11.06 5.67 -11.75
CA PRO A 76 10.52 5.49 -13.11
C PRO A 76 10.62 4.06 -13.64
N ASP A 77 11.59 3.28 -13.17
CA ASP A 77 11.84 1.89 -13.59
C ASP A 77 11.18 0.86 -12.67
N THR A 78 10.28 1.30 -11.79
CA THR A 78 9.64 0.39 -10.82
C THR A 78 8.77 -0.66 -11.49
N VAL A 79 8.79 -1.86 -10.94
CA VAL A 79 7.82 -2.94 -11.25
C VAL A 79 6.66 -2.99 -10.26
N MET A 80 6.69 -2.13 -9.23
CA MET A 80 5.61 -2.04 -8.26
C MET A 80 4.32 -1.58 -8.93
N PRO A 81 3.19 -2.28 -8.75
CA PRO A 81 1.91 -1.88 -9.34
C PRO A 81 1.43 -0.51 -8.82
N ALA A 82 0.77 0.26 -9.68
CA ALA A 82 -0.03 1.41 -9.27
C ALA A 82 -1.42 0.92 -8.87
N TYR A 83 -1.64 0.70 -7.60
CA TYR A 83 -2.78 -0.05 -7.07
C TYR A 83 -4.14 0.57 -7.35
N GLY A 84 -4.21 1.90 -7.47
CA GLY A 84 -5.46 2.61 -7.76
C GLY A 84 -5.72 2.88 -9.24
N ARG A 85 -4.80 2.51 -10.12
CA ARG A 85 -4.88 2.85 -11.55
C ARG A 85 -5.85 1.94 -12.30
N VAL A 86 -6.68 2.53 -13.15
CA VAL A 86 -7.60 1.81 -14.05
C VAL A 86 -7.44 2.20 -15.51
N LEU A 87 -6.82 3.36 -15.79
CA LEU A 87 -6.61 3.89 -17.16
C LEU A 87 -5.15 3.73 -17.60
N GLY A 88 -4.93 3.58 -18.90
CA GLY A 88 -3.59 3.48 -19.48
C GLY A 88 -2.88 2.15 -19.22
N LEU A 89 -3.58 1.15 -18.73
CA LEU A 89 -3.07 -0.19 -18.51
C LEU A 89 -3.14 -1.01 -19.82
N GLN A 90 -2.21 -1.94 -19.98
CA GLN A 90 -2.15 -2.86 -21.12
C GLN A 90 -2.23 -4.32 -20.62
N GLN A 91 -2.76 -5.21 -21.47
CA GLN A 91 -2.83 -6.64 -21.21
C GLN A 91 -3.55 -6.99 -19.90
N VAL A 92 -4.60 -6.24 -19.58
CA VAL A 92 -5.40 -6.45 -18.38
C VAL A 92 -6.34 -7.63 -18.59
N ALA A 93 -6.38 -8.56 -17.64
CA ALA A 93 -7.33 -9.65 -17.66
C ALA A 93 -8.78 -9.14 -17.71
N ALA A 94 -9.64 -9.79 -18.49
CA ALA A 94 -11.02 -9.33 -18.71
C ALA A 94 -11.79 -9.09 -17.40
N ALA A 95 -11.61 -9.96 -16.40
CA ALA A 95 -12.25 -9.81 -15.09
C ALA A 95 -11.79 -8.57 -14.29
N GLN A 96 -10.66 -7.95 -14.67
CA GLN A 96 -10.06 -6.78 -13.99
C GLN A 96 -10.25 -5.48 -14.78
N HIS A 97 -10.85 -5.51 -15.97
CA HIS A 97 -11.08 -4.31 -16.75
C HIS A 97 -11.91 -3.28 -15.97
N GLY A 98 -11.44 -2.03 -15.94
CA GLY A 98 -12.11 -0.93 -15.26
C GLY A 98 -12.08 -1.00 -13.73
N LYS A 99 -11.31 -1.94 -13.16
CA LYS A 99 -11.17 -2.10 -11.71
C LYS A 99 -9.75 -1.81 -11.27
N PRO A 100 -9.54 -1.06 -10.16
CA PRO A 100 -8.21 -0.96 -9.56
C PRO A 100 -7.82 -2.30 -8.91
N LEU A 101 -6.52 -2.50 -8.67
CA LEU A 101 -6.05 -3.64 -7.86
C LEU A 101 -6.56 -3.54 -6.43
N LEU A 102 -6.54 -2.34 -5.85
CA LEU A 102 -7.10 -2.03 -4.55
C LEU A 102 -8.04 -0.83 -4.67
N SER A 103 -9.16 -0.87 -3.96
CA SER A 103 -10.04 0.28 -3.82
C SER A 103 -9.38 1.38 -2.99
N ALA A 104 -9.94 2.59 -3.03
CA ALA A 104 -9.45 3.70 -2.21
C ALA A 104 -9.46 3.36 -0.71
N THR A 105 -10.50 2.68 -0.22
CA THR A 105 -10.60 2.24 1.17
C THR A 105 -9.52 1.20 1.52
N GLU A 106 -9.27 0.25 0.64
CA GLU A 106 -8.22 -0.76 0.83
C GLU A 106 -6.83 -0.13 0.85
N ILE A 107 -6.58 0.88 0.00
CA ILE A 107 -5.34 1.65 0.03
C ILE A 107 -5.19 2.38 1.36
N ASP A 108 -6.25 2.99 1.88
CA ASP A 108 -6.23 3.64 3.19
C ASP A 108 -5.91 2.67 4.32
N ASP A 109 -6.48 1.47 4.27
CA ASP A 109 -6.19 0.40 5.23
C ASP A 109 -4.72 -0.03 5.18
N VAL A 110 -4.17 -0.22 3.98
CA VAL A 110 -2.75 -0.57 3.80
C VAL A 110 -1.83 0.54 4.33
N VAL A 111 -2.13 1.81 4.03
CA VAL A 111 -1.36 2.95 4.55
C VAL A 111 -1.42 2.98 6.09
N ALA A 112 -2.60 2.77 6.68
CA ALA A 112 -2.77 2.72 8.12
C ALA A 112 -1.92 1.63 8.78
N TRP A 113 -1.75 0.49 8.12
CA TRP A 113 -0.85 -0.56 8.60
C TRP A 113 0.62 -0.19 8.41
N LEU A 114 1.02 0.29 7.22
CA LEU A 114 2.41 0.62 6.91
C LEU A 114 3.00 1.66 7.87
N VAL A 115 2.22 2.65 8.31
CA VAL A 115 2.69 3.66 9.27
C VAL A 115 3.00 3.07 10.64
N THR A 116 2.48 1.88 10.97
CA THR A 116 2.77 1.18 12.22
C THR A 116 4.11 0.46 12.20
N LEU A 117 4.70 0.23 11.03
CA LEU A 117 5.97 -0.48 10.84
C LEU A 117 7.16 0.46 11.10
N ARG A 118 7.46 0.70 12.38
CA ARG A 118 8.51 1.60 12.86
C ARG A 118 9.75 0.85 13.33
#